data_9776830b34cb347354cc424bc31c5f09
#
_entry.id   9776830b34cb347354cc424bc31c5f09
#
_cell.length_a   1.000
_cell.length_b   1.000
_cell.length_c   1.000
_cell.angle_alpha   90.00
_cell.angle_beta   90.00
_cell.angle_gamma   90.00
#
_symmetry.space_group_name_H-M   'P 1'
#
loop_
_entity.id
_entity.type
_entity.pdbx_description
1 polymer ?
#
loop_
_entity_poly.entity_id
_entity_poly.type
_entity_poly.pdbx_seq_one_letter_code
_entity_poly.pdbx_strand_id
1 'polypeptide(L)'
;MKEKILYIYGYGSNPNDSFTMKELKKVTDELGYELVSTDYSQEYPESWGLPKLDKFITNNNIKYVIGHSLGGFIALCLMSDVKKTVINPCMKPHFELPKIGNISTKTLYDYEYLENWLNSGIGQIEEVIGLFGDHDELIDYYESFKNQYASAYRINSDHRPIKEAYTEDIKKKIKEFFS
;
A
#
# COMPACT_ATOMS: atom_id res chain seq x y z
N MET A 1 -8.56 20.43 -12.65
CA MET A 1 -7.40 19.56 -12.41
C MET A 1 -7.92 18.19 -11.96
N LYS A 2 -7.30 17.08 -12.40
CA LYS A 2 -7.65 15.75 -11.89
C LYS A 2 -7.26 15.64 -10.41
N GLU A 3 -8.07 14.96 -9.60
CA GLU A 3 -7.66 14.57 -8.25
C GLU A 3 -6.50 13.58 -8.31
N LYS A 4 -5.58 13.71 -7.34
CA LYS A 4 -4.38 12.87 -7.30
C LYS A 4 -4.54 11.70 -6.36
N ILE A 5 -4.01 10.54 -6.78
CA ILE A 5 -3.83 9.35 -5.95
C ILE A 5 -2.33 9.14 -5.76
N LEU A 6 -1.87 9.00 -4.51
CA LEU A 6 -0.47 8.61 -4.24
C LEU A 6 -0.35 7.08 -4.32
N TYR A 7 0.56 6.60 -5.17
CA TYR A 7 0.96 5.21 -5.17
C TYR A 7 2.24 5.01 -4.35
N ILE A 8 2.18 4.07 -3.39
CA ILE A 8 3.32 3.64 -2.57
C ILE A 8 3.72 2.22 -2.99
N TYR A 9 4.92 2.12 -3.56
CA TYR A 9 5.42 0.88 -4.18
C TYR A 9 5.99 -0.11 -3.15
N GLY A 10 6.09 -1.38 -3.55
CA GLY A 10 6.63 -2.46 -2.74
C GLY A 10 8.16 -2.45 -2.63
N TYR A 11 8.69 -3.38 -1.84
CA TYR A 11 10.13 -3.51 -1.58
C TYR A 11 10.94 -3.69 -2.87
N GLY A 12 12.07 -2.98 -2.96
CA GLY A 12 12.99 -3.07 -4.09
C GLY A 12 12.47 -2.49 -5.41
N SER A 13 11.27 -1.91 -5.41
CA SER A 13 10.70 -1.21 -6.56
C SER A 13 11.07 0.28 -6.56
N ASN A 14 10.72 1.00 -7.62
CA ASN A 14 10.91 2.43 -7.71
C ASN A 14 9.66 3.14 -8.26
N PRO A 15 9.49 4.46 -8.05
CA PRO A 15 8.28 5.17 -8.43
C PRO A 15 8.07 5.32 -9.94
N ASN A 16 9.13 5.17 -10.76
CA ASN A 16 9.07 5.55 -12.18
C ASN A 16 8.96 4.35 -13.12
N ASP A 17 9.33 3.14 -12.67
CA ASP A 17 9.44 1.96 -13.53
C ASP A 17 8.81 0.68 -12.95
N SER A 18 7.96 0.82 -11.95
CA SER A 18 7.20 -0.30 -11.42
C SER A 18 6.15 -0.76 -12.43
N PHE A 19 6.15 -2.05 -12.76
CA PHE A 19 5.11 -2.66 -13.60
C PHE A 19 3.72 -2.43 -12.98
N THR A 20 3.58 -2.66 -11.68
CA THR A 20 2.33 -2.44 -10.93
C THR A 20 1.86 -1.00 -11.05
N MET A 21 2.76 -0.01 -11.00
CA MET A 21 2.40 1.38 -11.21
C MET A 21 1.84 1.64 -12.61
N LYS A 22 2.45 1.05 -13.64
CA LYS A 22 1.98 1.23 -15.03
C LYS A 22 0.56 0.69 -15.22
N GLU A 23 0.24 -0.46 -14.62
CA GLU A 23 -1.09 -1.05 -14.70
C GLU A 23 -2.11 -0.26 -13.85
N LEU A 24 -1.76 0.12 -12.63
CA LEU A 24 -2.61 0.96 -11.80
C LEU A 24 -2.86 2.33 -12.43
N LYS A 25 -1.87 2.88 -13.15
CA LYS A 25 -2.05 4.14 -13.85
C LYS A 25 -3.14 4.06 -14.93
N LYS A 26 -3.21 2.97 -15.68
CA LYS A 26 -4.32 2.75 -16.64
C LYS A 26 -5.68 2.79 -15.94
N VAL A 27 -5.80 2.03 -14.83
CA VAL A 27 -7.02 1.97 -14.02
C VAL A 27 -7.42 3.35 -13.49
N THR A 28 -6.49 4.08 -12.90
CA THR A 28 -6.77 5.40 -12.31
C THR A 28 -7.05 6.48 -13.36
N ASP A 29 -6.38 6.43 -14.51
CA ASP A 29 -6.65 7.34 -15.64
C ASP A 29 -8.08 7.14 -16.19
N GLU A 30 -8.55 5.89 -16.30
CA GLU A 30 -9.93 5.58 -16.72
C GLU A 30 -10.98 6.04 -15.69
N LEU A 31 -10.63 6.05 -14.41
CA LEU A 31 -11.47 6.57 -13.35
C LEU A 31 -11.41 8.11 -13.21
N GLY A 32 -10.57 8.78 -14.00
CA GLY A 32 -10.45 10.24 -14.01
C GLY A 32 -9.45 10.80 -13.00
N TYR A 33 -8.64 9.97 -12.34
CA TYR A 33 -7.60 10.38 -11.39
C TYR A 33 -6.23 10.52 -12.06
N GLU A 34 -5.31 11.22 -11.37
CA GLU A 34 -3.89 11.26 -11.70
C GLU A 34 -3.10 10.42 -10.70
N LEU A 35 -2.51 9.30 -11.15
CA LEU A 35 -1.64 8.50 -10.28
C LEU A 35 -0.26 9.13 -10.21
N VAL A 36 0.17 9.47 -9.00
CA VAL A 36 1.50 10.04 -8.71
C VAL A 36 2.25 9.13 -7.74
N SER A 37 3.56 9.19 -7.75
CA SER A 37 4.41 8.50 -6.77
C SER A 37 5.60 9.37 -6.41
N THR A 38 6.26 9.07 -5.31
CA THR A 38 7.49 9.73 -4.87
C THR A 38 8.41 8.73 -4.21
N ASP A 39 9.70 8.98 -4.25
CA ASP A 39 10.67 8.19 -3.49
C ASP A 39 10.40 8.32 -1.99
N TYR A 40 10.53 7.21 -1.29
CA TYR A 40 10.55 7.16 0.17
C TYR A 40 11.62 6.19 0.65
N SER A 41 12.10 6.37 1.88
CA SER A 41 13.10 5.47 2.44
C SER A 41 12.45 4.18 2.94
N GLN A 42 12.84 3.05 2.33
CA GLN A 42 12.48 1.71 2.81
C GLN A 42 13.46 1.19 3.87
N GLU A 43 14.64 1.79 3.97
CA GLU A 43 15.66 1.47 4.97
C GLU A 43 15.39 2.15 6.31
N TYR A 44 14.79 3.34 6.28
CA TYR A 44 14.45 4.13 7.46
C TYR A 44 12.96 4.54 7.39
N PRO A 45 12.02 3.57 7.50
CA PRO A 45 10.61 3.83 7.23
C PRO A 45 9.98 4.80 8.24
N GLU A 46 10.29 4.66 9.52
CA GLU A 46 9.73 5.48 10.60
C GLU A 46 10.28 6.91 10.57
N SER A 47 11.60 7.06 10.53
CA SER A 47 12.24 8.37 10.70
C SER A 47 12.31 9.21 9.42
N TRP A 48 12.29 8.60 8.23
CA TRP A 48 12.43 9.29 6.94
C TRP A 48 11.33 8.96 5.93
N GLY A 49 10.93 7.69 5.86
CA GLY A 49 9.94 7.23 4.88
C GLY A 49 8.58 7.85 5.10
N LEU A 50 7.98 7.62 6.25
CA LEU A 50 6.63 8.11 6.60
C LEU A 50 6.55 9.64 6.63
N PRO A 51 7.46 10.39 7.30
CA PRO A 51 7.38 11.85 7.30
C PRO A 51 7.48 12.47 5.91
N LYS A 52 8.28 11.87 5.00
CA LYS A 52 8.38 12.34 3.61
C LYS A 52 7.07 12.13 2.85
N LEU A 53 6.43 10.96 3.03
CA LEU A 53 5.15 10.66 2.38
C LEU A 53 4.02 11.55 2.91
N ASP A 54 3.89 11.73 4.23
CA ASP A 54 2.89 12.61 4.83
C ASP A 54 3.05 14.07 4.37
N LYS A 55 4.29 14.55 4.29
CA LYS A 55 4.57 15.87 3.72
C LYS A 55 4.20 15.97 2.24
N PHE A 56 4.46 14.91 1.46
CA PHE A 56 4.08 14.88 0.04
C PHE A 56 2.56 14.90 -0.13
N ILE A 57 1.83 14.14 0.67
CA ILE A 57 0.36 14.12 0.71
C ILE A 57 -0.18 15.53 0.97
N THR A 58 0.29 16.17 2.04
CA THR A 58 -0.14 17.51 2.42
C THR A 58 0.16 18.56 1.34
N ASN A 59 1.39 18.58 0.81
CA ASN A 59 1.83 19.55 -0.18
C ASN A 59 1.10 19.42 -1.53
N ASN A 60 0.60 18.23 -1.86
CA ASN A 60 -0.10 17.95 -3.12
C ASN A 60 -1.62 17.84 -2.96
N ASN A 61 -2.16 18.09 -1.76
CA ASN A 61 -3.58 17.94 -1.44
C ASN A 61 -4.15 16.59 -1.87
N ILE A 62 -3.42 15.51 -1.56
CA ILE A 62 -3.80 14.14 -1.89
C ILE A 62 -4.83 13.66 -0.89
N LYS A 63 -5.89 13.02 -1.36
CA LYS A 63 -6.96 12.45 -0.54
C LYS A 63 -7.00 10.93 -0.58
N TYR A 64 -6.31 10.33 -1.53
CA TYR A 64 -6.36 8.89 -1.80
C TYR A 64 -4.96 8.31 -1.92
N VAL A 65 -4.76 7.15 -1.29
CA VAL A 65 -3.50 6.41 -1.35
C VAL A 65 -3.77 4.98 -1.81
N ILE A 66 -2.92 4.46 -2.69
CA ILE A 66 -2.87 3.04 -3.06
C ILE A 66 -1.49 2.53 -2.69
N GLY A 67 -1.42 1.54 -1.79
CA GLY A 67 -0.18 0.87 -1.40
C GLY A 67 -0.16 -0.59 -1.85
N HIS A 68 0.98 -1.06 -2.37
CA HIS A 68 1.15 -2.45 -2.79
C HIS A 68 2.26 -3.14 -1.99
N SER A 69 2.02 -4.35 -1.50
CA SER A 69 3.01 -5.16 -0.77
C SER A 69 3.58 -4.39 0.44
N LEU A 70 4.89 -4.18 0.53
CA LEU A 70 5.49 -3.32 1.56
C LEU A 70 4.90 -1.90 1.55
N GLY A 71 4.64 -1.34 0.37
CA GLY A 71 3.97 -0.04 0.25
C GLY A 71 2.55 -0.04 0.82
N GLY A 72 1.88 -1.19 0.83
CA GLY A 72 0.59 -1.36 1.51
C GLY A 72 0.72 -1.24 3.03
N PHE A 73 1.72 -1.86 3.63
CA PHE A 73 2.05 -1.69 5.05
C PHE A 73 2.40 -0.24 5.39
N ILE A 74 3.25 0.39 4.59
CA ILE A 74 3.62 1.81 4.76
C ILE A 74 2.39 2.72 4.65
N ALA A 75 1.47 2.45 3.72
CA ALA A 75 0.22 3.21 3.60
C ALA A 75 -0.62 3.14 4.88
N LEU A 76 -0.69 1.97 5.53
CA LEU A 76 -1.39 1.81 6.81
C LEU A 76 -0.75 2.63 7.94
N CYS A 77 0.57 2.82 7.89
CA CYS A 77 1.31 3.59 8.91
C CYS A 77 1.26 5.11 8.71
N LEU A 78 0.72 5.63 7.61
CA LEU A 78 0.60 7.08 7.38
C LEU A 78 -0.33 7.74 8.40
N MET A 79 0.12 8.90 8.90
CA MET A 79 -0.66 9.73 9.83
C MET A 79 -1.66 10.66 9.13
N SER A 80 -1.51 10.85 7.83
CA SER A 80 -2.41 11.67 7.01
C SER A 80 -3.82 11.07 6.96
N ASP A 81 -4.82 11.94 7.12
CA ASP A 81 -6.24 11.62 6.97
C ASP A 81 -6.59 11.50 5.48
N VAL A 82 -6.44 10.29 4.96
CA VAL A 82 -6.66 9.95 3.54
C VAL A 82 -7.30 8.57 3.41
N LYS A 83 -8.12 8.36 2.41
CA LYS A 83 -8.64 7.03 2.08
C LYS A 83 -7.52 6.13 1.55
N LYS A 84 -7.41 4.91 2.06
CA LYS A 84 -6.32 3.98 1.74
C LYS A 84 -6.83 2.69 1.13
N THR A 85 -6.36 2.39 -0.07
CA THR A 85 -6.49 1.05 -0.68
C THR A 85 -5.16 0.35 -0.57
N VAL A 86 -5.12 -0.81 0.06
CA VAL A 86 -3.90 -1.63 0.13
C VAL A 86 -4.08 -2.93 -0.63
N ILE A 87 -3.10 -3.27 -1.46
CA ILE A 87 -3.13 -4.44 -2.34
C ILE A 87 -2.03 -5.39 -1.87
N ASN A 88 -2.43 -6.60 -1.46
CA ASN A 88 -1.52 -7.62 -0.93
C ASN A 88 -0.52 -7.05 0.09
N PRO A 89 -0.97 -6.33 1.14
CA PRO A 89 -0.08 -5.65 2.06
C PRO A 89 0.78 -6.64 2.84
N CYS A 90 2.07 -6.33 2.97
CA CYS A 90 3.01 -7.08 3.79
C CYS A 90 2.82 -6.69 5.27
N MET A 91 1.92 -7.36 6.00
CA MET A 91 1.56 -6.98 7.37
C MET A 91 2.65 -7.23 8.41
N LYS A 92 3.69 -8.03 8.08
CA LYS A 92 4.82 -8.34 8.97
C LYS A 92 6.16 -8.14 8.27
N PRO A 93 6.54 -6.90 7.89
CA PRO A 93 7.77 -6.64 7.17
C PRO A 93 9.02 -7.13 7.89
N HIS A 94 9.10 -7.02 9.22
CA HIS A 94 10.28 -7.48 9.97
C HIS A 94 10.53 -9.00 9.80
N PHE A 95 9.47 -9.77 9.56
CA PHE A 95 9.53 -11.21 9.34
C PHE A 95 9.70 -11.59 7.86
N GLU A 96 9.06 -10.85 6.94
CA GLU A 96 9.05 -11.19 5.51
C GLU A 96 10.29 -10.69 4.77
N LEU A 97 10.76 -9.48 5.06
CA LEU A 97 11.88 -8.88 4.34
C LEU A 97 13.19 -9.70 4.43
N PRO A 98 13.57 -10.32 5.56
CA PRO A 98 14.76 -11.17 5.62
C PRO A 98 14.74 -12.39 4.69
N LYS A 99 13.56 -12.82 4.23
CA LYS A 99 13.43 -13.95 3.31
C LYS A 99 13.80 -13.57 1.87
N ILE A 100 13.77 -12.29 1.54
CA ILE A 100 13.96 -11.80 0.18
C ILE A 100 15.19 -10.90 0.01
N GLY A 101 15.86 -10.51 1.09
CA GLY A 101 17.03 -9.66 1.01
C GLY A 101 17.83 -9.56 2.29
N ASN A 102 19.00 -8.95 2.18
CA ASN A 102 19.86 -8.67 3.34
C ASN A 102 19.44 -7.31 3.94
N ILE A 103 18.63 -7.36 4.98
CA ILE A 103 18.07 -6.19 5.64
C ILE A 103 18.85 -5.89 6.91
N SER A 104 19.19 -4.63 7.15
CA SER A 104 19.89 -4.25 8.38
C SER A 104 19.04 -4.51 9.62
N THR A 105 19.67 -4.89 10.71
CA THR A 105 18.98 -5.11 11.99
C THR A 105 18.21 -3.85 12.42
N LYS A 106 18.77 -2.66 12.18
CA LYS A 106 18.11 -1.40 12.50
C LYS A 106 16.78 -1.25 11.70
N THR A 107 16.82 -1.52 10.41
CA THR A 107 15.62 -1.47 9.55
C THR A 107 14.55 -2.44 10.04
N LEU A 108 14.94 -3.65 10.46
CA LEU A 108 14.00 -4.63 11.00
C LEU A 108 13.36 -4.16 12.31
N TYR A 109 14.11 -3.53 13.20
CA TYR A 109 13.56 -2.93 14.43
C TYR A 109 12.58 -1.80 14.12
N ASP A 110 12.89 -0.94 13.14
CA ASP A 110 11.98 0.13 12.72
C ASP A 110 10.64 -0.47 12.22
N TYR A 111 10.68 -1.56 11.42
CA TYR A 111 9.46 -2.24 10.97
C TYR A 111 8.71 -2.94 12.11
N GLU A 112 9.40 -3.63 13.01
CA GLU A 112 8.79 -4.26 14.18
C GLU A 112 8.09 -3.21 15.08
N TYR A 113 8.70 -2.06 15.27
CA TYR A 113 8.11 -0.93 15.99
C TYR A 113 6.79 -0.47 15.32
N LEU A 114 6.81 -0.27 14.00
CA LEU A 114 5.61 0.14 13.24
C LEU A 114 4.51 -0.92 13.27
N GLU A 115 4.87 -2.22 13.21
CA GLU A 115 3.91 -3.31 13.35
C GLU A 115 3.22 -3.30 14.73
N ASN A 116 4.00 -3.13 15.78
CA ASN A 116 3.48 -3.03 17.15
C ASN A 116 2.59 -1.79 17.31
N TRP A 117 2.96 -0.68 16.68
CA TRP A 117 2.15 0.53 16.67
C TRP A 117 0.79 0.32 15.98
N LEU A 118 0.76 -0.30 14.80
CA LEU A 118 -0.49 -0.65 14.11
C LEU A 118 -1.37 -1.60 14.94
N ASN A 119 -0.76 -2.61 15.56
CA ASN A 119 -1.47 -3.61 16.36
C ASN A 119 -2.00 -3.04 17.69
N SER A 120 -1.48 -1.91 18.16
CA SER A 120 -1.98 -1.25 19.38
C SER A 120 -3.35 -0.57 19.20
N GLY A 121 -3.82 -0.45 17.96
CA GLY A 121 -5.08 0.22 17.63
C GLY A 121 -5.03 1.75 17.72
N ILE A 122 -3.88 2.35 18.06
CA ILE A 122 -3.73 3.81 18.18
C ILE A 122 -3.90 4.51 16.83
N GLY A 123 -3.54 3.83 15.75
CA GLY A 123 -3.66 4.33 14.37
C GLY A 123 -4.83 3.71 13.61
N GLN A 124 -5.94 3.33 14.25
CA GLN A 124 -7.09 2.77 13.54
C GLN A 124 -7.64 3.76 12.52
N ILE A 125 -7.50 3.38 11.26
CA ILE A 125 -7.89 4.16 10.10
C ILE A 125 -9.29 3.70 9.72
N GLU A 126 -10.26 4.59 9.83
CA GLU A 126 -11.66 4.28 9.51
C GLU A 126 -11.87 4.06 8.00
N GLU A 127 -11.06 4.69 7.16
CA GLU A 127 -11.20 4.64 5.71
C GLU A 127 -10.07 3.84 5.03
N VAL A 128 -10.11 2.51 5.22
CA VAL A 128 -9.18 1.58 4.55
C VAL A 128 -9.89 0.39 3.94
N ILE A 129 -9.49 -0.01 2.74
CA ILE A 129 -9.86 -1.30 2.14
C ILE A 129 -8.61 -2.11 1.80
N GLY A 130 -8.67 -3.43 2.05
CA GLY A 130 -7.65 -4.39 1.66
C GLY A 130 -8.11 -5.25 0.48
N LEU A 131 -7.28 -5.35 -0.55
CA LEU A 131 -7.48 -6.20 -1.71
C LEU A 131 -6.42 -7.29 -1.71
N PHE A 132 -6.83 -8.56 -1.70
CA PHE A 132 -5.94 -9.71 -1.55
C PHE A 132 -6.11 -10.67 -2.71
N GLY A 133 -5.01 -11.00 -3.40
CA GLY A 133 -5.00 -11.95 -4.49
C GLY A 133 -5.31 -13.38 -4.00
N ASP A 134 -6.23 -14.08 -4.68
CA ASP A 134 -6.53 -15.49 -4.41
C ASP A 134 -5.36 -16.41 -4.76
N HIS A 135 -4.43 -15.92 -5.58
CA HIS A 135 -3.27 -16.65 -6.07
C HIS A 135 -1.94 -16.00 -5.65
N ASP A 136 -1.96 -15.24 -4.52
CA ASP A 136 -0.72 -14.67 -3.98
C ASP A 136 0.18 -15.76 -3.44
N GLU A 137 1.27 -16.01 -4.15
CA GLU A 137 2.26 -17.05 -3.85
C GLU A 137 3.34 -16.60 -2.87
N LEU A 138 3.37 -15.31 -2.52
CA LEU A 138 4.40 -14.74 -1.65
C LEU A 138 3.91 -14.55 -0.22
N ILE A 139 2.75 -13.92 -0.06
CA ILE A 139 2.21 -13.57 1.25
C ILE A 139 0.68 -13.61 1.24
N ASP A 140 0.08 -14.13 2.29
CA ASP A 140 -1.37 -14.04 2.49
C ASP A 140 -1.71 -13.60 3.92
N TYR A 141 -2.07 -12.33 4.05
CA TYR A 141 -2.49 -11.72 5.30
C TYR A 141 -3.99 -11.37 5.34
N TYR A 142 -4.81 -11.97 4.48
CA TYR A 142 -6.23 -11.66 4.37
C TYR A 142 -6.97 -11.79 5.71
N GLU A 143 -6.85 -12.92 6.39
CA GLU A 143 -7.55 -13.15 7.66
C GLU A 143 -7.04 -12.21 8.77
N SER A 144 -5.73 -11.99 8.83
CA SER A 144 -5.15 -11.05 9.79
C SER A 144 -5.64 -9.62 9.56
N PHE A 145 -5.67 -9.18 8.31
CA PHE A 145 -6.16 -7.86 7.93
C PHE A 145 -7.64 -7.70 8.22
N LYS A 146 -8.47 -8.70 7.86
CA LYS A 146 -9.93 -8.70 8.08
C LYS A 146 -10.29 -8.62 9.56
N ASN A 147 -9.49 -9.23 10.43
CA ASN A 147 -9.70 -9.15 11.87
C ASN A 147 -9.38 -7.77 12.45
N GLN A 148 -8.51 -7.01 11.79
CA GLN A 148 -8.07 -5.69 12.22
C GLN A 148 -8.85 -4.56 11.53
N TYR A 149 -9.18 -4.74 10.24
CA TYR A 149 -9.86 -3.78 9.38
C TYR A 149 -11.08 -4.44 8.73
N ALA A 150 -12.27 -3.93 8.95
CA ALA A 150 -13.52 -4.58 8.52
C ALA A 150 -13.68 -4.79 7.01
N SER A 151 -12.95 -4.03 6.16
CA SER A 151 -13.11 -4.01 4.70
C SER A 151 -11.97 -4.73 3.99
N ALA A 152 -12.06 -6.06 3.90
CA ALA A 152 -11.11 -6.90 3.16
C ALA A 152 -11.84 -7.68 2.05
N TYR A 153 -11.24 -7.74 0.86
CA TYR A 153 -11.80 -8.40 -0.32
C TYR A 153 -10.79 -9.32 -0.97
N ARG A 154 -11.24 -10.51 -1.38
CA ARG A 154 -10.48 -11.36 -2.30
C ARG A 154 -10.69 -10.89 -3.72
N ILE A 155 -9.63 -10.90 -4.52
CA ILE A 155 -9.63 -10.59 -5.95
C ILE A 155 -8.89 -11.69 -6.70
N ASN A 156 -9.27 -11.94 -7.94
CA ASN A 156 -8.59 -12.92 -8.78
C ASN A 156 -7.24 -12.38 -9.26
N SER A 157 -6.21 -12.47 -8.42
CA SER A 157 -4.89 -11.87 -8.64
C SER A 157 -3.78 -12.69 -7.99
N ASP A 158 -2.58 -12.62 -8.58
CA ASP A 158 -1.31 -13.02 -7.98
C ASP A 158 -0.82 -11.92 -7.00
N HIS A 159 0.38 -12.07 -6.43
CA HIS A 159 0.99 -11.02 -5.61
C HIS A 159 1.08 -9.68 -6.34
N ARG A 160 1.44 -9.71 -7.61
CA ARG A 160 1.46 -8.53 -8.48
C ARG A 160 0.20 -8.52 -9.34
N PRO A 161 -0.65 -7.49 -9.24
CA PRO A 161 -1.88 -7.39 -10.03
C PRO A 161 -1.54 -7.02 -11.49
N ILE A 162 -1.16 -8.01 -12.29
CA ILE A 162 -0.49 -7.84 -13.58
C ILE A 162 -1.40 -8.11 -14.78
N LYS A 163 -2.43 -8.96 -14.63
CA LYS A 163 -3.26 -9.39 -15.75
C LYS A 163 -4.49 -8.50 -15.89
N GLU A 164 -4.92 -8.25 -17.15
CA GLU A 164 -6.08 -7.41 -17.45
C GLU A 164 -7.36 -7.78 -16.69
N ALA A 165 -7.61 -9.08 -16.49
CA ALA A 165 -8.75 -9.56 -15.71
C ALA A 165 -8.73 -9.08 -14.26
N TYR A 166 -7.55 -8.90 -13.68
CA TYR A 166 -7.39 -8.45 -12.28
C TYR A 166 -7.58 -6.94 -12.13
N THR A 167 -7.23 -6.18 -13.18
CA THR A 167 -7.39 -4.72 -13.15
C THR A 167 -8.85 -4.30 -13.07
N GLU A 168 -9.79 -5.06 -13.61
CA GLU A 168 -11.23 -4.74 -13.54
C GLU A 168 -11.76 -4.88 -12.10
N ASP A 169 -11.37 -5.92 -11.35
CA ASP A 169 -11.76 -6.07 -9.95
C ASP A 169 -11.21 -4.92 -9.09
N ILE A 170 -9.92 -4.58 -9.28
CA ILE A 170 -9.26 -3.47 -8.59
C ILE A 170 -9.95 -2.15 -8.94
N LYS A 171 -10.22 -1.90 -10.22
CA LYS A 171 -10.89 -0.70 -10.72
C LYS A 171 -12.29 -0.53 -10.09
N LYS A 172 -13.07 -1.62 -10.06
CA LYS A 172 -14.39 -1.62 -9.42
C LYS A 172 -14.30 -1.23 -7.95
N LYS A 173 -13.38 -1.84 -7.20
CA LYS A 173 -13.22 -1.58 -5.76
C LYS A 173 -12.71 -0.16 -5.47
N ILE A 174 -11.75 0.33 -6.25
CA ILE A 174 -11.27 1.72 -6.14
C ILE A 174 -12.41 2.69 -6.41
N LYS A 175 -13.19 2.46 -7.48
CA LYS A 175 -14.34 3.32 -7.82
C LYS A 175 -15.37 3.36 -6.70
N GLU A 176 -15.75 2.20 -6.16
CA GLU A 176 -16.72 2.10 -5.07
C GLU A 176 -16.24 2.82 -3.80
N PHE A 177 -14.96 2.75 -3.50
CA PHE A 177 -14.38 3.27 -2.26
C PHE A 177 -14.03 4.76 -2.32
N PHE A 178 -13.61 5.27 -3.48
CA PHE A 178 -13.23 6.68 -3.64
C PHE A 178 -14.42 7.59 -4.01
N SER A 179 -15.59 7.01 -4.30
CA SER A 179 -16.84 7.76 -4.53
C SER A 179 -17.47 8.29 -3.21
#